data_276371e9de058b619185b433ef9cd1eb
#
_entry.id   276371e9de058b619185b433ef9cd1eb
#
_cell.length_a   1.000
_cell.length_b   1.000
_cell.length_c   1.000
_cell.angle_alpha   90.00
_cell.angle_beta   90.00
_cell.angle_gamma   90.00
#
_symmetry.space_group_name_H-M   'P 1'
#
loop_
_entity.id
_entity.type
_entity.pdbx_description
1 polymer ?
#
loop_
_entity_poly.entity_id
_entity_poly.type
_entity_poly.pdbx_seq_one_letter_code
_entity_poly.pdbx_strand_id
1 'polypeptide(L)'
;THFAVALRYVREEGGAPIVIAKGQDLIALKIREVAEAHGIPVFEDPPLARSIFAQVSVDNFIPPVFYKAVAELVHRIYSAKPNSTIPGARS
;
A
#
# COMPACT_ATOMS: atom_id res chain seq x y z
N THR A 1 6.34 -3.40 18.53
CA THR A 1 6.95 -3.73 17.25
C THR A 1 6.14 -3.16 16.10
N HIS A 2 6.78 -2.45 15.20
CA HIS A 2 6.12 -1.80 14.08
C HIS A 2 6.55 -2.43 12.77
N PHE A 3 5.60 -2.60 11.86
CA PHE A 3 5.86 -3.13 10.54
C PHE A 3 5.37 -2.14 9.50
N ALA A 4 6.09 -2.07 8.39
CA ALA A 4 5.65 -1.30 7.23
C ALA A 4 5.89 -2.12 5.98
N VAL A 5 4.95 -2.04 5.06
CA VAL A 5 5.06 -2.71 3.77
C VAL A 5 4.66 -1.69 2.72
N ALA A 6 5.52 -1.51 1.73
CA ALA A 6 5.22 -0.64 0.59
C ALA A 6 4.77 -1.50 -0.57
N LEU A 7 3.62 -1.15 -1.12
CA LEU A 7 3.03 -1.89 -2.23
C LEU A 7 2.98 -1.01 -3.47
N ARG A 8 3.27 -1.61 -4.61
CA ARG A 8 3.08 -0.99 -5.90
C ARG A 8 1.90 -1.66 -6.58
N TYR A 9 0.92 -0.85 -6.93
CA TYR A 9 -0.26 -1.36 -7.62
C TYR A 9 -0.44 -0.60 -8.92
N VAL A 10 -0.42 -1.31 -10.02
CA VAL A 10 -0.61 -0.69 -11.33
C VAL A 10 -1.94 -1.20 -11.87
N ARG A 11 -2.92 -0.32 -11.78
CA ARG A 11 -4.30 -0.66 -12.11
C ARG A 11 -4.45 -1.14 -13.56
N GLU A 12 -3.75 -0.47 -14.46
CA GLU A 12 -3.83 -0.78 -15.88
C GLU A 12 -3.26 -2.15 -16.22
N GLU A 13 -2.34 -2.63 -15.39
CA GLU A 13 -1.76 -3.95 -15.61
C GLU A 13 -2.64 -5.07 -15.10
N GLY A 14 -3.66 -4.73 -14.32
CA GLY A 14 -4.63 -5.69 -13.85
C GLY A 14 -4.11 -6.77 -12.94
N GLY A 15 -2.88 -6.64 -12.47
CA GLY A 15 -2.28 -7.64 -11.62
C GLY A 15 -2.44 -7.34 -10.15
N ALA A 16 -1.95 -8.25 -9.32
CA ALA A 16 -1.92 -8.05 -7.89
C ALA A 16 -0.84 -7.06 -7.53
N PRO A 17 -0.97 -6.37 -6.38
CA PRO A 17 0.10 -5.51 -5.90
C PRO A 17 1.38 -6.30 -5.63
N ILE A 18 2.50 -5.62 -5.82
CA ILE A 18 3.82 -6.17 -5.56
C ILE A 18 4.40 -5.49 -4.33
N VAL A 19 5.04 -6.27 -3.46
CA VAL A 19 5.77 -5.72 -2.31
C VAL A 19 7.09 -5.16 -2.83
N ILE A 20 7.27 -3.85 -2.73
CA ILE A 20 8.49 -3.22 -3.20
C ILE A 20 9.45 -2.90 -2.06
N ALA A 21 8.96 -2.87 -0.82
CA ALA A 21 9.80 -2.67 0.34
C ALA A 21 9.05 -3.14 1.56
N LYS A 22 9.78 -3.61 2.55
CA LYS A 22 9.19 -3.96 3.83
C LYS A 22 10.23 -3.83 4.92
N GLY A 23 9.78 -3.59 6.14
CA GLY A 23 10.69 -3.45 7.26
C GLY A 23 9.94 -3.41 8.58
N GLN A 24 10.71 -3.51 9.66
CA GLN A 24 10.15 -3.37 10.99
C GLN A 24 10.96 -2.34 11.77
N ASP A 25 10.34 -1.78 12.78
CA ASP A 25 10.93 -0.81 13.71
C ASP A 25 11.55 0.38 12.97
N LEU A 26 12.84 0.59 13.03
CA LEU A 26 13.47 1.76 12.41
C LEU A 26 13.32 1.77 10.89
N ILE A 27 13.38 0.60 10.27
CA ILE A 27 13.17 0.51 8.82
C ILE A 27 11.72 0.82 8.48
N ALA A 28 10.79 0.38 9.31
CA ALA A 28 9.39 0.71 9.11
C ALA A 28 9.17 2.22 9.18
N LEU A 29 9.80 2.88 10.14
CA LEU A 29 9.72 4.32 10.27
C LEU A 29 10.29 5.01 9.03
N LYS A 30 11.40 4.53 8.52
CA LYS A 30 12.01 5.11 7.33
C LYS A 30 11.12 4.97 6.09
N ILE A 31 10.51 3.80 5.93
CA ILE A 31 9.58 3.58 4.82
C ILE A 31 8.43 4.58 4.89
N ARG A 32 7.89 4.77 6.10
CA ARG A 32 6.80 5.72 6.29
C ARG A 32 7.22 7.15 5.97
N GLU A 33 8.39 7.54 6.43
CA GLU A 33 8.90 8.89 6.16
C GLU A 33 9.07 9.16 4.68
N VAL A 34 9.63 8.20 3.96
CA VAL A 34 9.82 8.33 2.52
C VAL A 34 8.48 8.42 1.81
N ALA A 35 7.52 7.59 2.20
CA ALA A 35 6.19 7.63 1.61
C ALA A 35 5.53 8.99 1.82
N GLU A 36 5.60 9.52 3.04
CA GLU A 36 5.00 10.80 3.35
C GLU A 36 5.67 11.94 2.60
N ALA A 37 7.00 11.87 2.47
CA ALA A 37 7.75 12.90 1.77
C ALA A 37 7.41 12.94 0.27
N HIS A 38 6.97 11.83 -0.29
CA HIS A 38 6.63 11.75 -1.71
C HIS A 38 5.12 11.77 -1.97
N GLY A 39 4.34 12.05 -0.94
CA GLY A 39 2.88 12.13 -1.11
C GLY A 39 2.22 10.78 -1.37
N ILE A 40 2.86 9.71 -1.00
CA ILE A 40 2.30 8.36 -1.15
C ILE A 40 1.37 8.10 0.04
N PRO A 41 0.13 7.65 -0.22
CA PRO A 41 -0.80 7.39 0.87
C PRO A 41 -0.28 6.33 1.84
N VAL A 42 -0.45 6.59 3.12
CA VAL A 42 -0.05 5.68 4.18
C VAL A 42 -1.29 5.31 4.98
N PHE A 43 -1.53 4.02 5.14
CA PHE A 43 -2.64 3.51 5.94
C PHE A 43 -2.10 2.67 7.08
N GLU A 44 -2.75 2.76 8.23
CA GLU A 44 -2.36 1.98 9.38
C GLU A 44 -3.28 0.78 9.51
N ASP A 45 -2.70 -0.39 9.32
CA ASP A 45 -3.38 -1.65 9.51
C ASP A 45 -2.34 -2.64 10.02
N PRO A 46 -2.03 -2.58 11.32
CA PRO A 46 -0.94 -3.38 11.87
C PRO A 46 -1.06 -4.89 11.62
N PRO A 47 -2.23 -5.50 11.80
CA PRO A 47 -2.32 -6.94 11.51
C PRO A 47 -2.02 -7.28 10.07
N LEU A 48 -2.50 -6.46 9.13
CA LEU A 48 -2.25 -6.71 7.71
C LEU A 48 -0.78 -6.52 7.38
N ALA A 49 -0.19 -5.42 7.84
CA ALA A 49 1.23 -5.16 7.58
C ALA A 49 2.10 -6.28 8.12
N ARG A 50 1.79 -6.74 9.32
CA ARG A 50 2.55 -7.83 9.95
C ARG A 50 2.42 -9.12 9.15
N SER A 51 1.22 -9.45 8.69
CA SER A 51 0.99 -10.67 7.94
C SER A 51 1.72 -10.65 6.59
N ILE A 52 1.65 -9.53 5.89
CA ILE A 52 2.34 -9.41 4.61
C ILE A 52 3.85 -9.45 4.82
N PHE A 53 4.34 -8.74 5.84
CA PHE A 53 5.77 -8.75 6.16
C PHE A 53 6.29 -10.18 6.36
N ALA A 54 5.53 -10.99 7.08
CA ALA A 54 5.96 -12.34 7.41
C ALA A 54 5.87 -13.29 6.23
N GLN A 55 4.96 -13.06 5.30
CA GLN A 55 4.63 -14.06 4.29
C GLN A 55 5.07 -13.72 2.88
N VAL A 56 5.36 -12.46 2.58
CA VAL A 56 5.65 -12.06 1.21
C VAL A 56 7.01 -11.39 1.13
N SER A 57 7.85 -11.91 0.25
CA SER A 57 9.17 -11.33 0.03
C SER A 57 9.09 -10.11 -0.89
N VAL A 58 10.09 -9.24 -0.78
CA VAL A 58 10.20 -8.08 -1.67
C VAL A 58 10.27 -8.57 -3.11
N ASP A 59 9.65 -7.82 -4.00
CA ASP A 59 9.54 -8.09 -5.44
C ASP A 59 8.57 -9.19 -5.79
N ASN A 60 7.81 -9.69 -4.82
CA ASN A 60 6.79 -10.69 -5.07
C ASN A 60 5.40 -10.09 -4.99
N PHE A 61 4.48 -10.67 -5.76
CA PHE A 61 3.08 -10.31 -5.69
C PHE A 61 2.49 -10.77 -4.36
N ILE A 62 1.53 -10.01 -3.84
CA ILE A 62 0.81 -10.48 -2.66
C ILE A 62 -0.07 -11.66 -3.07
N PRO A 63 -0.20 -12.68 -2.20
CA PRO A 63 -1.06 -13.82 -2.51
C PRO A 63 -2.55 -13.45 -2.37
N PRO A 64 -3.42 -14.25 -2.98
CA PRO A 64 -4.86 -13.94 -2.98
C PRO A 64 -5.48 -13.74 -1.61
N VAL A 65 -4.92 -14.35 -0.57
CA VAL A 65 -5.45 -14.22 0.78
C VAL A 65 -5.49 -12.76 1.24
N PHE A 66 -4.66 -11.89 0.66
CA PHE A 66 -4.63 -10.47 1.04
C PHE A 66 -5.40 -9.56 0.09
N TYR A 67 -5.98 -10.10 -0.99
CA TYR A 67 -6.61 -9.27 -2.02
C TYR A 67 -7.72 -8.40 -1.47
N LYS A 68 -8.60 -8.99 -0.67
CA LYS A 68 -9.75 -8.23 -0.16
C LYS A 68 -9.31 -7.08 0.73
N ALA A 69 -8.39 -7.35 1.65
CA ALA A 69 -7.93 -6.32 2.58
C ALA A 69 -7.22 -5.18 1.85
N VAL A 70 -6.37 -5.52 0.88
CA VAL A 70 -5.65 -4.49 0.12
C VAL A 70 -6.59 -3.73 -0.78
N ALA A 71 -7.56 -4.42 -1.40
CA ALA A 71 -8.55 -3.76 -2.24
C ALA A 71 -9.35 -2.73 -1.45
N GLU A 72 -9.67 -3.02 -0.21
CA GLU A 72 -10.38 -2.08 0.63
C GLU A 72 -9.55 -0.82 0.91
N LEU A 73 -8.25 -0.98 1.09
CA LEU A 73 -7.37 0.17 1.28
C LEU A 73 -7.28 1.00 0.00
N VAL A 74 -7.13 0.34 -1.14
CA VAL A 74 -7.07 1.03 -2.43
C VAL A 74 -8.38 1.78 -2.67
N HIS A 75 -9.50 1.17 -2.32
CA HIS A 75 -10.79 1.83 -2.45
C HIS A 75 -10.86 3.10 -1.62
N ARG A 76 -10.32 3.07 -0.41
CA ARG A 76 -10.28 4.26 0.44
C ARG A 76 -9.48 5.40 -0.18
N ILE A 77 -8.36 5.06 -0.86
CA ILE A 77 -7.55 6.08 -1.53
C ILE A 77 -8.41 6.82 -2.56
N TYR A 78 -9.09 6.09 -3.42
CA TYR A 78 -9.89 6.71 -4.47
C TYR A 78 -11.11 7.44 -3.92
N SER A 79 -11.71 6.93 -2.86
CA SER A 79 -12.86 7.58 -2.25
C SER A 79 -12.49 8.83 -1.47
N ALA A 80 -11.31 8.86 -0.88
CA ALA A 80 -10.89 9.97 -0.05
C ALA A 80 -10.33 11.14 -0.83
N LYS A 81 -10.18 11.01 -2.14
CA LYS A 81 -9.62 12.06 -3.00
C LYS A 81 -10.64 12.48 -4.04
N PRO A 82 -11.71 13.15 -3.62
CA PRO A 82 -12.81 13.49 -4.53
C PRO A 82 -12.40 14.42 -5.66
N ASN A 83 -11.38 15.21 -5.47
CA ASN A 83 -10.97 16.21 -6.46
C ASN A 83 -9.90 15.72 -7.40
N SER A 84 -9.52 14.57 -7.22
CA SER A 84 -8.53 14.02 -8.13
C SER A 84 -9.19 13.63 -9.44
N THR A 85 -9.96 14.20 -9.19
CA THR A 85 -10.32 14.14 -9.98
C THR A 85 -10.66 14.63 -11.00
N ILE A 86 -10.78 14.85 -10.66
CA ILE A 86 -10.95 15.27 -11.34
C ILE A 86 -11.01 15.73 -12.01
N PRO A 87 -11.12 15.94 -12.35
CA PRO A 87 -11.10 16.44 -13.00
C PRO A 87 -11.25 16.38 -13.60
N GLY A 88 -11.40 16.39 -13.65
CA GLY A 88 -11.34 16.52 -14.12
C GLY A 88 -11.80 16.09 -14.23
N ALA A 89 -11.98 16.01 -13.90
CA ALA A 89 -12.29 15.82 -13.86
C ALA A 89 -13.04 15.58 -13.80
N ARG A 90 -13.52 15.60 -13.83
CA ARG A 90 -14.02 15.68 -13.83
C ARG A 90 -14.23 15.72 -13.99
N SER A 91 -14.41 15.87 -13.99
CA SER A 91 -14.38 16.10 -14.22
C SER A 91 -14.30 16.01 -14.44
#